data_66c00a7a6d63815dccaccf79f26a8409
#
_entry.id   66c00a7a6d63815dccaccf79f26a8409
#
_cell.length_a   1.000
_cell.length_b   1.000
_cell.length_c   1.000
_cell.angle_alpha   90.00
_cell.angle_beta   90.00
_cell.angle_gamma   90.00
#
_symmetry.space_group_name_H-M   'P 1'
#
loop_
_entity.id
_entity.type
_entity.pdbx_description
1 polymer ?
#
loop_
_entity_poly.entity_id
_entity_poly.type
_entity_poly.pdbx_seq_one_letter_code
_entity_poly.pdbx_strand_id
1 'polypeptide(L)'
;MESKTYYATTTKRFILRTKHQDWLVETQIFYNEILAFYYNLYLKMSDFHEEGGQRVMRELEKLTIVGRDKQEVLYPLPWCKVPLYFRRAAINAAIAAGKSYLSRDEQQQRTQTFTKSVTFYKGMYRNLNEKSVELKVWSGEMWTWLHCRISGNVFSKGEEQLSPSVVLKEKQAELHVPVKSVVSDGRKAKLRIQDQEKIAAVQFINRDRLAVIAILDAKGNQCAVHFLKGGTVYERQCQKILTAIEKSEKATGYEESHHSNKKYWMKLKHLNEYYSHKFSKDIVEYCNEQQAGILVLPLYSKTYTKYVMNAVGNWSVLHLSGQIREKLKYKAWKSGIIVLETEAAGISSKCAVCGQKIQKNGTEYICKEGHRGSRYLNSAVNLGRKCLKSFEKQAV
;
A
#
# COMPACT_ATOMS: atom_id res chain seq x y z
N MET A 1 2.99 33.55 -4.31
CA MET A 1 3.16 32.30 -3.55
C MET A 1 3.40 31.18 -4.54
N GLU A 2 4.57 30.56 -4.51
CA GLU A 2 4.82 29.39 -5.34
C GLU A 2 3.82 28.28 -5.00
N SER A 3 3.07 27.82 -5.98
CA SER A 3 2.12 26.74 -5.80
C SER A 3 2.86 25.45 -5.49
N LYS A 4 2.74 24.96 -4.27
CA LYS A 4 3.38 23.73 -3.82
C LYS A 4 2.80 22.54 -4.63
N THR A 5 3.62 21.96 -5.49
CA THR A 5 3.22 20.78 -6.28
C THR A 5 3.26 19.52 -5.41
N TYR A 6 2.19 18.76 -5.42
CA TYR A 6 2.06 17.50 -4.70
C TYR A 6 2.17 16.31 -5.65
N TYR A 7 2.67 15.20 -5.13
CA TYR A 7 2.95 14.02 -5.94
C TYR A 7 2.39 12.75 -5.32
N ALA A 8 2.00 11.83 -6.18
CA ALA A 8 1.70 10.44 -5.82
C ALA A 8 2.76 9.53 -6.46
N THR A 9 3.25 8.56 -5.68
CA THR A 9 4.17 7.55 -6.20
C THR A 9 3.46 6.20 -6.22
N THR A 10 3.48 5.54 -7.38
CA THR A 10 2.95 4.18 -7.56
C THR A 10 4.00 3.32 -8.25
N THR A 11 3.97 2.00 -8.02
CA THR A 11 4.94 1.09 -8.63
C THR A 11 4.29 0.30 -9.77
N LYS A 12 4.83 0.43 -10.97
CA LYS A 12 4.47 -0.40 -12.13
C LYS A 12 5.36 -1.63 -12.15
N ARG A 13 4.75 -2.79 -12.32
CA ARG A 13 5.43 -4.08 -12.35
C ARG A 13 5.42 -4.63 -13.76
N PHE A 14 6.60 -4.94 -14.26
CA PHE A 14 6.81 -5.55 -15.57
C PHE A 14 7.42 -6.93 -15.39
N ILE A 15 7.04 -7.88 -16.22
CA ILE A 15 7.75 -9.15 -16.37
C ILE A 15 9.05 -8.85 -17.11
N LEU A 16 10.19 -9.26 -16.53
CA LEU A 16 11.50 -9.04 -17.07
C LEU A 16 12.02 -10.34 -17.67
N ARG A 17 12.50 -10.29 -18.91
CA ARG A 17 13.10 -11.43 -19.63
C ARG A 17 14.46 -11.05 -20.18
N THR A 18 15.44 -11.91 -19.96
CA THR A 18 16.81 -11.76 -20.45
C THR A 18 17.42 -13.12 -20.79
N LYS A 19 18.51 -13.12 -21.57
CA LYS A 19 19.29 -14.33 -21.86
C LYS A 19 20.15 -14.78 -20.68
N HIS A 20 20.57 -13.84 -19.81
CA HIS A 20 21.47 -14.08 -18.68
C HIS A 20 20.75 -13.77 -17.36
N GLN A 21 19.84 -14.66 -16.95
CA GLN A 21 19.14 -14.53 -15.68
C GLN A 21 20.07 -14.80 -14.48
N ASP A 22 21.08 -15.63 -14.68
CA ASP A 22 22.18 -15.89 -13.76
C ASP A 22 22.87 -14.60 -13.31
N TRP A 23 23.16 -13.68 -14.22
CA TRP A 23 23.79 -12.39 -13.88
C TRP A 23 22.92 -11.52 -12.96
N LEU A 24 21.60 -11.62 -13.06
CA LEU A 24 20.68 -10.94 -12.13
C LEU A 24 20.77 -11.57 -10.73
N VAL A 25 20.94 -12.87 -10.65
CA VAL A 25 21.13 -13.61 -9.38
C VAL A 25 22.45 -13.20 -8.74
N GLU A 26 23.55 -13.27 -9.51
CA GLU A 26 24.88 -12.84 -9.05
C GLU A 26 24.88 -11.39 -8.57
N THR A 27 24.23 -10.51 -9.32
CA THR A 27 24.07 -9.10 -8.94
C THR A 27 23.31 -8.96 -7.61
N GLN A 28 22.27 -9.76 -7.38
CA GLN A 28 21.51 -9.73 -6.13
C GLN A 28 22.32 -10.27 -4.94
N ILE A 29 23.06 -11.34 -5.14
CA ILE A 29 23.96 -11.91 -4.12
C ILE A 29 24.98 -10.84 -3.72
N PHE A 30 25.69 -10.29 -4.69
CA PHE A 30 26.70 -9.25 -4.46
C PHE A 30 26.13 -7.99 -3.80
N TYR A 31 24.92 -7.57 -4.20
CA TYR A 31 24.22 -6.46 -3.55
C TYR A 31 23.96 -6.72 -2.07
N ASN A 32 23.54 -7.92 -1.72
CA ASN A 32 23.21 -8.27 -0.34
C ASN A 32 24.48 -8.46 0.53
N GLU A 33 25.59 -8.87 -0.04
CA GLU A 33 26.88 -8.89 0.65
C GLU A 33 27.35 -7.47 1.03
N ILE A 34 27.31 -6.55 0.07
CA ILE A 34 27.63 -5.14 0.31
C ILE A 34 26.66 -4.52 1.33
N LEU A 35 25.37 -4.82 1.21
CA LEU A 35 24.36 -4.38 2.15
C LEU A 35 24.66 -4.89 3.57
N ALA A 36 25.00 -6.17 3.73
CA ALA A 36 25.34 -6.76 5.02
C ALA A 36 26.57 -6.10 5.64
N PHE A 37 27.61 -5.82 4.84
CA PHE A 37 28.79 -5.10 5.30
C PHE A 37 28.42 -3.72 5.87
N TYR A 38 27.67 -2.90 5.13
CA TYR A 38 27.27 -1.58 5.58
C TYR A 38 26.24 -1.60 6.72
N TYR A 39 25.40 -2.62 6.80
CA TYR A 39 24.47 -2.82 7.90
C TYR A 39 25.23 -3.06 9.22
N ASN A 40 26.22 -3.96 9.20
CA ASN A 40 27.03 -4.23 10.37
C ASN A 40 27.86 -3.00 10.79
N LEU A 41 28.38 -2.24 9.82
CA LEU A 41 29.09 -1.01 10.09
C LEU A 41 28.15 0.07 10.69
N TYR A 42 26.94 0.24 10.13
CA TYR A 42 25.95 1.18 10.64
C TYR A 42 25.55 0.88 12.08
N LEU A 43 25.36 -0.40 12.44
CA LEU A 43 25.01 -0.78 13.81
C LEU A 43 26.14 -0.50 14.82
N LYS A 44 27.40 -0.54 14.38
CA LYS A 44 28.57 -0.21 15.24
C LYS A 44 28.71 1.30 15.49
N MET A 45 28.11 2.15 14.68
CA MET A 45 28.25 3.60 14.73
C MET A 45 27.04 4.26 15.39
N SER A 46 26.97 4.28 16.72
CA SER A 46 25.88 4.86 17.51
C SER A 46 25.54 6.30 17.09
N ASP A 47 26.55 7.10 16.77
CA ASP A 47 26.40 8.51 16.38
C ASP A 47 25.57 8.72 15.13
N PHE A 48 25.42 7.67 14.29
CA PHE A 48 24.62 7.74 13.05
C PHE A 48 23.14 7.44 13.24
N HIS A 49 22.73 6.90 14.39
CA HIS A 49 21.38 6.39 14.57
C HIS A 49 20.30 7.47 14.55
N GLU A 50 20.62 8.66 15.02
CA GLU A 50 19.69 9.81 15.04
C GLU A 50 19.82 10.75 13.83
N GLU A 51 20.82 10.52 12.97
CA GLU A 51 21.10 11.41 11.86
C GLU A 51 20.26 11.14 10.61
N GLY A 52 20.20 12.17 9.74
CA GLY A 52 19.54 12.07 8.43
C GLY A 52 20.26 11.12 7.48
N GLY A 53 19.52 10.27 6.78
CA GLY A 53 20.07 9.18 5.95
C GLY A 53 21.08 9.63 4.89
N GLN A 54 20.95 10.82 4.29
CA GLN A 54 21.92 11.32 3.32
C GLN A 54 23.28 11.67 3.94
N ARG A 55 23.30 12.18 5.17
CA ARG A 55 24.53 12.48 5.89
C ARG A 55 25.22 11.18 6.27
N VAL A 56 24.47 10.27 6.87
CA VAL A 56 24.98 8.94 7.25
C VAL A 56 25.55 8.17 6.06
N MET A 57 24.88 8.20 4.91
CA MET A 57 25.39 7.58 3.69
C MET A 57 26.75 8.12 3.28
N ARG A 58 26.94 9.46 3.32
CA ARG A 58 28.21 10.10 2.96
C ARG A 58 29.32 9.76 3.96
N GLU A 59 29.01 9.72 5.24
CA GLU A 59 30.00 9.37 6.29
C GLU A 59 30.41 7.89 6.17
N LEU A 60 29.47 6.97 5.92
CA LEU A 60 29.79 5.57 5.66
C LEU A 60 30.65 5.40 4.40
N GLU A 61 30.42 6.19 3.34
CA GLU A 61 31.31 6.20 2.17
C GLU A 61 32.74 6.67 2.53
N LYS A 62 32.89 7.73 3.31
CA LYS A 62 34.21 8.25 3.76
C LYS A 62 34.97 7.27 4.63
N LEU A 63 34.28 6.45 5.42
CA LEU A 63 34.88 5.43 6.29
C LEU A 63 35.38 4.21 5.52
N THR A 64 34.87 3.98 4.31
CA THR A 64 35.06 2.70 3.60
C THR A 64 35.75 2.82 2.24
N ILE A 65 35.81 4.01 1.65
CA ILE A 65 36.38 4.25 0.33
C ILE A 65 37.53 5.25 0.41
N VAL A 66 38.66 4.87 -0.15
CA VAL A 66 39.81 5.74 -0.32
C VAL A 66 39.44 6.92 -1.23
N GLY A 67 39.51 8.13 -0.71
CA GLY A 67 39.31 9.36 -1.47
C GLY A 67 40.61 9.86 -2.11
N ARG A 68 40.51 10.90 -2.95
CA ARG A 68 41.70 11.50 -3.59
C ARG A 68 42.72 12.03 -2.57
N ASP A 69 42.23 12.48 -1.41
CA ASP A 69 43.02 13.13 -0.38
C ASP A 69 43.30 12.24 0.86
N LYS A 70 42.88 10.98 0.83
CA LYS A 70 43.08 10.02 1.93
C LYS A 70 43.74 8.75 1.42
N GLN A 71 44.86 8.38 2.00
CA GLN A 71 45.58 7.16 1.67
C GLN A 71 45.02 5.90 2.36
N GLU A 72 44.39 6.07 3.53
CA GLU A 72 43.82 4.97 4.30
C GLU A 72 42.39 5.27 4.79
N VAL A 73 41.60 4.23 4.94
CA VAL A 73 40.23 4.28 5.48
C VAL A 73 40.10 3.31 6.64
N LEU A 74 39.25 3.66 7.62
CA LEU A 74 39.09 2.87 8.86
C LEU A 74 38.48 1.48 8.63
N TYR A 75 37.57 1.38 7.66
CA TYR A 75 36.86 0.13 7.34
C TYR A 75 36.86 -0.09 5.84
N PRO A 76 37.96 -0.55 5.22
CA PRO A 76 38.06 -0.69 3.79
C PRO A 76 37.01 -1.65 3.24
N LEU A 77 36.35 -1.26 2.15
CA LEU A 77 35.39 -2.10 1.45
C LEU A 77 36.12 -3.33 0.86
N PRO A 78 35.71 -4.59 1.19
CA PRO A 78 36.43 -5.78 0.77
C PRO A 78 36.47 -6.00 -0.76
N TRP A 79 35.57 -5.39 -1.51
CA TRP A 79 35.43 -5.58 -2.95
C TRP A 79 35.96 -4.39 -3.74
N CYS A 80 36.75 -4.69 -4.76
CA CYS A 80 37.24 -3.69 -5.70
C CYS A 80 36.20 -3.34 -6.78
N LYS A 81 36.31 -2.12 -7.34
CA LYS A 81 35.55 -1.68 -8.52
C LYS A 81 34.02 -1.74 -8.39
N VAL A 82 33.47 -1.58 -7.18
CA VAL A 82 32.01 -1.47 -6.95
C VAL A 82 31.50 -0.12 -7.48
N PRO A 83 30.54 -0.09 -8.45
CA PRO A 83 30.02 1.16 -8.97
C PRO A 83 29.40 2.03 -7.89
N LEU A 84 29.64 3.34 -7.95
CA LEU A 84 29.21 4.32 -6.96
C LEU A 84 27.70 4.20 -6.63
N TYR A 85 26.87 4.18 -7.64
CA TYR A 85 25.42 4.16 -7.44
C TYR A 85 24.88 2.81 -6.98
N PHE A 86 25.52 1.71 -7.32
CA PHE A 86 25.21 0.39 -6.76
C PHE A 86 25.52 0.34 -5.27
N ARG A 87 26.70 0.80 -4.87
CA ARG A 87 27.12 0.91 -3.47
C ARG A 87 26.16 1.79 -2.68
N ARG A 88 25.81 2.98 -3.18
CA ARG A 88 24.89 3.88 -2.52
C ARG A 88 23.48 3.29 -2.35
N ALA A 89 23.00 2.51 -3.31
CA ALA A 89 21.74 1.79 -3.17
C ALA A 89 21.80 0.77 -2.02
N ALA A 90 22.91 0.03 -1.90
CA ALA A 90 23.13 -0.93 -0.81
C ALA A 90 23.27 -0.23 0.56
N ILE A 91 24.00 0.90 0.63
CA ILE A 91 24.13 1.71 1.87
C ILE A 91 22.76 2.20 2.33
N ASN A 92 21.94 2.77 1.44
CA ASN A 92 20.61 3.24 1.81
C ASN A 92 19.69 2.11 2.31
N ALA A 93 19.78 0.93 1.69
CA ALA A 93 19.06 -0.24 2.14
C ALA A 93 19.57 -0.74 3.52
N ALA A 94 20.87 -0.66 3.77
CA ALA A 94 21.51 -1.00 5.03
C ALA A 94 21.07 -0.05 6.16
N ILE A 95 21.09 1.26 5.94
CA ILE A 95 20.59 2.27 6.89
C ILE A 95 19.12 2.03 7.23
N ALA A 96 18.27 1.78 6.22
CA ALA A 96 16.85 1.51 6.43
C ALA A 96 16.62 0.23 7.26
N ALA A 97 17.39 -0.82 6.97
CA ALA A 97 17.35 -2.08 7.73
C ALA A 97 17.84 -1.89 9.19
N GLY A 98 18.93 -1.12 9.39
CA GLY A 98 19.47 -0.81 10.70
C GLY A 98 18.50 0.01 11.55
N LYS A 99 17.90 1.05 11.00
CA LYS A 99 16.84 1.82 11.69
C LYS A 99 15.65 0.96 12.08
N SER A 100 15.22 0.07 11.19
CA SER A 100 14.14 -0.88 11.48
C SER A 100 14.54 -1.92 12.55
N TYR A 101 15.80 -2.31 12.63
CA TYR A 101 16.31 -3.20 13.66
C TYR A 101 16.31 -2.51 15.03
N LEU A 102 16.86 -1.31 15.11
CA LEU A 102 16.97 -0.52 16.34
C LEU A 102 15.61 -0.06 16.91
N SER A 103 14.59 0.05 16.06
CA SER A 103 13.23 0.39 16.49
C SER A 103 12.43 -0.78 17.06
N ARG A 104 12.98 -1.99 17.10
CA ARG A 104 12.33 -3.18 17.67
C ARG A 104 12.74 -3.39 19.12
N ASP A 105 11.85 -4.01 19.91
CA ASP A 105 12.18 -4.47 21.24
C ASP A 105 13.34 -5.50 21.18
N GLU A 106 14.23 -5.52 22.17
CA GLU A 106 15.41 -6.37 22.18
C GLU A 106 15.09 -7.86 21.97
N GLN A 107 13.96 -8.35 22.49
CA GLN A 107 13.48 -9.73 22.29
C GLN A 107 13.12 -10.06 20.84
N GLN A 108 12.89 -9.06 19.97
CA GLN A 108 12.54 -9.21 18.54
C GLN A 108 13.75 -8.99 17.62
N GLN A 109 14.90 -8.65 18.18
CA GLN A 109 16.14 -8.44 17.43
C GLN A 109 16.75 -9.81 17.07
N ARG A 110 16.72 -10.17 15.79
CA ARG A 110 17.31 -11.40 15.26
C ARG A 110 18.42 -11.06 14.26
N THR A 111 19.42 -11.93 14.16
CA THR A 111 20.45 -11.84 13.10
C THR A 111 19.78 -11.80 11.75
N GLN A 112 20.10 -10.80 10.92
CA GLN A 112 19.46 -10.62 9.63
C GLN A 112 20.31 -11.24 8.52
N THR A 113 19.69 -12.14 7.74
CA THR A 113 20.15 -12.52 6.40
C THR A 113 19.43 -11.66 5.37
N PHE A 114 20.16 -11.13 4.40
CA PHE A 114 19.60 -10.24 3.40
C PHE A 114 19.32 -10.95 2.08
N THR A 115 18.09 -10.81 1.59
CA THR A 115 17.63 -11.26 0.27
C THR A 115 16.91 -10.12 -0.44
N LYS A 116 17.40 -8.89 -0.26
CA LYS A 116 16.78 -7.68 -0.81
C LYS A 116 16.89 -7.62 -2.32
N SER A 117 15.87 -7.09 -2.95
CA SER A 117 15.86 -6.75 -4.36
C SER A 117 16.84 -5.63 -4.66
N VAL A 118 17.53 -5.73 -5.78
CA VAL A 118 18.49 -4.72 -6.21
C VAL A 118 17.77 -3.49 -6.73
N THR A 119 18.10 -2.31 -6.21
CA THR A 119 17.64 -1.03 -6.72
C THR A 119 18.70 -0.41 -7.63
N PHE A 120 18.31 -0.12 -8.85
CA PHE A 120 19.20 0.46 -9.86
C PHE A 120 19.04 1.99 -9.88
N TYR A 121 19.99 2.72 -9.28
CA TYR A 121 20.00 4.18 -9.34
C TYR A 121 20.43 4.68 -10.72
N LYS A 122 20.19 5.97 -11.01
CA LYS A 122 20.61 6.62 -12.26
C LYS A 122 22.09 6.36 -12.52
N GLY A 123 22.41 5.88 -13.73
CA GLY A 123 23.76 5.39 -14.09
C GLY A 123 23.96 3.88 -13.95
N MET A 124 23.03 3.15 -13.29
CA MET A 124 22.98 1.70 -13.24
C MET A 124 21.88 1.11 -14.16
N TYR A 125 21.07 1.95 -14.78
CA TYR A 125 20.13 1.58 -15.84
C TYR A 125 20.09 2.67 -16.90
N ARG A 126 19.68 2.30 -18.10
CA ARG A 126 19.48 3.21 -19.24
C ARG A 126 18.43 2.66 -20.20
N ASN A 127 17.99 3.47 -21.15
CA ASN A 127 17.06 3.07 -22.22
C ASN A 127 15.76 2.42 -21.70
N LEU A 128 15.28 2.83 -20.52
CA LEU A 128 14.04 2.33 -19.95
C LEU A 128 12.86 2.88 -20.74
N ASN A 129 12.12 1.99 -21.39
CA ASN A 129 10.90 2.28 -22.13
C ASN A 129 9.86 1.18 -21.86
N GLU A 130 8.75 1.15 -22.60
CA GLU A 130 7.67 0.17 -22.39
C GLU A 130 8.04 -1.28 -22.78
N LYS A 131 9.10 -1.47 -23.57
CA LYS A 131 9.47 -2.77 -24.14
C LYS A 131 10.79 -3.31 -23.61
N SER A 132 11.68 -2.43 -23.15
CA SER A 132 13.03 -2.83 -22.77
C SER A 132 13.65 -1.90 -21.74
N VAL A 133 14.71 -2.41 -21.10
CA VAL A 133 15.64 -1.68 -20.24
C VAL A 133 17.01 -2.29 -20.35
N GLU A 134 18.07 -1.49 -20.23
CA GLU A 134 19.42 -1.97 -20.03
C GLU A 134 19.83 -1.74 -18.58
N LEU A 135 20.28 -2.82 -17.92
CA LEU A 135 20.71 -2.82 -16.52
C LEU A 135 22.21 -3.07 -16.44
N LYS A 136 22.92 -2.32 -15.61
CA LYS A 136 24.34 -2.57 -15.33
C LYS A 136 24.41 -3.61 -14.22
N VAL A 137 24.84 -4.83 -14.56
CA VAL A 137 24.83 -6.02 -13.71
C VAL A 137 26.24 -6.58 -13.51
N TRP A 138 26.41 -7.35 -12.45
CA TRP A 138 27.60 -8.13 -12.17
C TRP A 138 27.45 -9.52 -12.79
N SER A 139 28.39 -9.91 -13.66
CA SER A 139 28.36 -11.20 -14.34
C SER A 139 29.04 -12.34 -13.55
N GLY A 140 29.52 -12.05 -12.35
CA GLY A 140 30.44 -12.92 -11.59
C GLY A 140 31.90 -12.48 -11.72
N GLU A 141 32.29 -11.86 -12.83
CA GLU A 141 33.66 -11.44 -13.13
C GLU A 141 33.80 -9.94 -13.37
N MET A 142 32.82 -9.34 -14.08
CA MET A 142 32.88 -7.93 -14.47
C MET A 142 31.51 -7.25 -14.52
N TRP A 143 31.51 -5.92 -14.44
CA TRP A 143 30.33 -5.10 -14.64
C TRP A 143 30.02 -4.93 -16.11
N THR A 144 28.83 -5.35 -16.54
CA THR A 144 28.39 -5.29 -17.93
C THR A 144 26.97 -4.74 -18.07
N TRP A 145 26.59 -4.34 -19.27
CA TRP A 145 25.23 -3.92 -19.59
C TRP A 145 24.42 -5.11 -20.10
N LEU A 146 23.34 -5.43 -19.39
CA LEU A 146 22.42 -6.49 -19.73
C LEU A 146 21.16 -5.92 -20.36
N HIS A 147 20.89 -6.28 -21.61
CA HIS A 147 19.64 -5.95 -22.27
C HIS A 147 18.52 -6.86 -21.77
N CYS A 148 17.42 -6.25 -21.28
CA CYS A 148 16.25 -6.95 -20.77
C CYS A 148 15.01 -6.49 -21.52
N ARG A 149 14.18 -7.41 -21.99
CA ARG A 149 12.83 -7.14 -22.48
C ARG A 149 11.87 -7.06 -21.31
N ILE A 150 10.93 -6.12 -21.34
CA ILE A 150 9.90 -5.99 -20.32
C ILE A 150 8.52 -6.00 -20.95
N SER A 151 7.52 -6.46 -20.19
CA SER A 151 6.13 -6.56 -20.65
C SER A 151 5.15 -6.57 -19.48
N GLY A 152 3.87 -6.39 -19.75
CA GLY A 152 2.79 -6.52 -18.76
C GLY A 152 2.30 -5.21 -18.14
N ASN A 153 2.91 -4.07 -18.48
CA ASN A 153 2.45 -2.76 -18.06
C ASN A 153 2.84 -1.69 -19.09
N VAL A 154 2.31 -0.47 -18.91
CA VAL A 154 2.63 0.70 -19.76
C VAL A 154 2.84 1.93 -18.89
N PHE A 155 3.63 2.90 -19.36
CA PHE A 155 3.78 4.20 -18.72
C PHE A 155 2.69 5.15 -19.21
N SER A 156 2.09 5.91 -18.30
CA SER A 156 1.10 6.93 -18.66
C SER A 156 1.78 8.26 -18.95
N LYS A 157 1.17 9.06 -19.81
CA LYS A 157 1.68 10.42 -20.12
C LYS A 157 1.76 11.23 -18.82
N GLY A 158 2.87 11.93 -18.61
CA GLY A 158 3.10 12.77 -17.44
C GLY A 158 3.61 12.04 -16.19
N GLU A 159 3.86 10.73 -16.25
CA GLU A 159 4.53 9.99 -15.16
C GLU A 159 6.04 10.13 -15.27
N GLU A 160 6.68 10.56 -14.19
CA GLU A 160 8.14 10.58 -14.04
C GLU A 160 8.62 9.21 -13.51
N GLN A 161 9.47 8.54 -14.26
CA GLN A 161 10.06 7.25 -13.87
C GLN A 161 11.17 7.47 -12.83
N LEU A 162 11.10 6.74 -11.72
CA LEU A 162 12.14 6.74 -10.69
C LEU A 162 13.01 5.49 -10.81
N SER A 163 13.98 5.36 -9.91
CA SER A 163 14.94 4.25 -9.91
C SER A 163 14.25 2.89 -9.81
N PRO A 164 14.40 2.03 -10.81
CA PRO A 164 13.77 0.72 -10.83
C PRO A 164 14.45 -0.26 -9.88
N SER A 165 13.74 -1.31 -9.50
CA SER A 165 14.30 -2.46 -8.79
C SER A 165 13.96 -3.77 -9.48
N VAL A 166 14.87 -4.75 -9.39
CA VAL A 166 14.65 -6.10 -9.90
C VAL A 166 14.30 -7.03 -8.76
N VAL A 167 13.17 -7.72 -8.90
CA VAL A 167 12.65 -8.69 -7.95
C VAL A 167 12.73 -10.06 -8.58
N LEU A 168 13.58 -10.92 -8.04
CA LEU A 168 13.71 -12.31 -8.48
C LEU A 168 12.65 -13.17 -7.77
N LYS A 169 11.93 -13.97 -8.54
CA LYS A 169 10.96 -14.97 -8.08
C LYS A 169 11.36 -16.33 -8.62
N GLU A 170 10.86 -17.41 -8.04
CA GLU A 170 11.19 -18.80 -8.41
C GLU A 170 11.12 -19.08 -9.93
N LYS A 171 10.14 -18.47 -10.62
CA LYS A 171 9.88 -18.75 -12.05
C LYS A 171 10.15 -17.59 -13.00
N GLN A 172 10.34 -16.38 -12.48
CA GLN A 172 10.50 -15.19 -13.32
C GLN A 172 11.15 -14.04 -12.57
N ALA A 173 11.79 -13.13 -13.29
CA ALA A 173 12.20 -11.84 -12.76
C ALA A 173 11.16 -10.76 -13.08
N GLU A 174 10.98 -9.81 -12.19
CA GLU A 174 10.12 -8.64 -12.37
C GLU A 174 10.94 -7.35 -12.25
N LEU A 175 10.66 -6.39 -13.12
CA LEU A 175 11.13 -5.03 -12.98
C LEU A 175 10.02 -4.20 -12.30
N HIS A 176 10.30 -3.66 -11.14
CA HIS A 176 9.44 -2.74 -10.42
C HIS A 176 9.91 -1.32 -10.65
N VAL A 177 9.13 -0.53 -11.35
CA VAL A 177 9.44 0.87 -11.67
C VAL A 177 8.51 1.77 -10.87
N PRO A 178 9.00 2.46 -9.83
CA PRO A 178 8.23 3.50 -9.20
C PRO A 178 8.04 4.66 -10.17
N VAL A 179 6.81 5.16 -10.28
CA VAL A 179 6.46 6.30 -11.11
C VAL A 179 5.82 7.37 -10.24
N LYS A 180 6.22 8.61 -10.48
CA LYS A 180 5.74 9.79 -9.78
C LYS A 180 4.79 10.55 -10.69
N SER A 181 3.60 10.85 -10.22
CA SER A 181 2.61 11.66 -10.94
C SER A 181 2.19 12.86 -10.11
N VAL A 182 1.87 13.96 -10.77
CA VAL A 182 1.35 15.16 -10.11
C VAL A 182 -0.07 14.87 -9.61
N VAL A 183 -0.35 15.28 -8.39
CA VAL A 183 -1.68 15.21 -7.77
C VAL A 183 -2.41 16.51 -8.10
N SER A 184 -3.64 16.40 -8.60
CA SER A 184 -4.44 17.54 -9.03
C SER A 184 -4.74 18.52 -7.90
N ASP A 185 -4.97 17.99 -6.68
CA ASP A 185 -5.20 18.80 -5.49
C ASP A 185 -4.54 18.14 -4.26
N GLY A 186 -3.57 18.82 -3.68
CA GLY A 186 -2.86 18.39 -2.47
C GLY A 186 -3.21 19.22 -1.23
N ARG A 187 -4.25 20.08 -1.28
CA ARG A 187 -4.68 20.89 -0.14
C ARG A 187 -5.12 20.02 1.03
N LYS A 188 -4.86 20.48 2.26
CA LYS A 188 -5.27 19.80 3.48
C LYS A 188 -6.80 19.77 3.61
N ALA A 189 -7.34 18.75 4.29
CA ALA A 189 -8.78 18.56 4.49
C ALA A 189 -9.49 19.81 5.09
N LYS A 190 -8.86 20.52 6.03
CA LYS A 190 -9.41 21.74 6.63
C LYS A 190 -9.72 22.81 5.57
N LEU A 191 -8.81 23.05 4.63
CA LEU A 191 -9.00 24.03 3.55
C LEU A 191 -10.14 23.62 2.60
N ARG A 192 -10.22 22.33 2.25
CA ARG A 192 -11.29 21.81 1.39
C ARG A 192 -12.68 21.95 2.00
N ILE A 193 -12.79 21.72 3.32
CA ILE A 193 -14.06 21.92 4.04
C ILE A 193 -14.43 23.41 4.11
N GLN A 194 -13.43 24.29 4.29
CA GLN A 194 -13.65 25.74 4.20
C GLN A 194 -14.12 26.19 2.82
N ASP A 195 -13.59 25.58 1.77
CA ASP A 195 -13.98 25.80 0.37
C ASP A 195 -15.29 25.08 0.00
N GLN A 196 -16.01 24.50 0.97
CA GLN A 196 -17.30 23.84 0.82
C GLN A 196 -17.30 22.65 -0.14
N GLU A 197 -16.16 21.95 -0.27
CA GLU A 197 -16.09 20.74 -1.09
C GLU A 197 -17.01 19.64 -0.54
N LYS A 198 -17.58 18.87 -1.46
CA LYS A 198 -18.38 17.69 -1.12
C LYS A 198 -17.51 16.61 -0.48
N ILE A 199 -18.11 15.88 0.45
CA ILE A 199 -17.49 14.71 1.06
C ILE A 199 -18.24 13.43 0.68
N ALA A 200 -17.51 12.35 0.49
CA ALA A 200 -18.03 11.00 0.27
C ALA A 200 -17.85 10.16 1.53
N ALA A 201 -18.90 9.75 2.18
CA ALA A 201 -18.85 8.90 3.36
C ALA A 201 -19.21 7.45 2.98
N VAL A 202 -18.33 6.50 3.29
CA VAL A 202 -18.47 5.09 2.93
C VAL A 202 -18.81 4.23 4.13
N GLN A 203 -19.88 3.44 4.04
CA GLN A 203 -20.19 2.38 4.99
C GLN A 203 -20.13 1.03 4.31
N PHE A 204 -19.26 0.14 4.78
CA PHE A 204 -19.18 -1.23 4.28
C PHE A 204 -20.37 -2.07 4.80
N ILE A 205 -20.87 -2.93 3.93
CA ILE A 205 -22.03 -3.79 4.17
C ILE A 205 -21.58 -5.25 4.03
N ASN A 206 -22.18 -6.13 4.79
CA ASN A 206 -21.78 -7.55 4.81
C ASN A 206 -22.86 -8.47 4.18
N ARG A 207 -23.50 -8.04 3.10
CA ARG A 207 -24.54 -8.82 2.37
C ARG A 207 -24.53 -8.47 0.88
N ASP A 208 -25.67 -8.45 0.22
CA ASP A 208 -25.87 -8.29 -1.23
C ASP A 208 -25.12 -7.10 -1.87
N ARG A 209 -24.84 -6.09 -1.08
CA ARG A 209 -24.07 -4.91 -1.49
C ARG A 209 -22.80 -4.83 -0.68
N LEU A 210 -21.72 -4.45 -1.31
CA LEU A 210 -20.41 -4.35 -0.65
C LEU A 210 -20.34 -3.12 0.27
N ALA A 211 -20.81 -1.98 -0.21
CA ALA A 211 -20.77 -0.71 0.49
C ALA A 211 -21.87 0.23 0.03
N VAL A 212 -22.19 1.22 0.85
CA VAL A 212 -22.94 2.40 0.45
C VAL A 212 -22.05 3.63 0.56
N ILE A 213 -22.15 4.52 -0.40
CA ILE A 213 -21.42 5.78 -0.48
C ILE A 213 -22.46 6.89 -0.46
N ALA A 214 -22.44 7.72 0.57
CA ALA A 214 -23.26 8.92 0.67
C ALA A 214 -22.41 10.16 0.35
N ILE A 215 -22.83 10.94 -0.62
CA ILE A 215 -22.22 12.24 -0.93
C ILE A 215 -22.96 13.31 -0.14
N LEU A 216 -22.21 14.09 0.61
CA LEU A 216 -22.75 15.19 1.42
C LEU A 216 -22.12 16.51 0.98
N ASP A 217 -22.90 17.59 1.07
CA ASP A 217 -22.39 18.96 0.96
C ASP A 217 -21.67 19.38 2.28
N ALA A 218 -21.08 20.55 2.30
CA ALA A 218 -20.39 21.10 3.45
C ALA A 218 -21.32 21.33 4.68
N LYS A 219 -22.63 21.42 4.47
CA LYS A 219 -23.63 21.53 5.54
C LYS A 219 -24.09 20.17 6.06
N GLY A 220 -23.61 19.08 5.46
CA GLY A 220 -24.00 17.71 5.82
C GLY A 220 -25.31 17.24 5.23
N ASN A 221 -25.83 17.91 4.19
CA ASN A 221 -27.00 17.46 3.46
C ASN A 221 -26.59 16.40 2.44
N GLN A 222 -27.40 15.35 2.29
CA GLN A 222 -27.16 14.30 1.32
C GLN A 222 -27.47 14.79 -0.10
N CYS A 223 -26.47 14.78 -0.99
CA CYS A 223 -26.59 15.17 -2.40
C CYS A 223 -26.78 13.99 -3.33
N ALA A 224 -26.08 12.88 -3.07
CA ALA A 224 -26.15 11.68 -3.88
C ALA A 224 -25.89 10.42 -3.05
N VAL A 225 -26.25 9.26 -3.59
CA VAL A 225 -26.00 7.96 -2.97
C VAL A 225 -25.67 6.92 -4.02
N HIS A 226 -24.72 6.06 -3.72
CA HIS A 226 -24.41 4.89 -4.54
C HIS A 226 -24.30 3.65 -3.66
N PHE A 227 -24.95 2.57 -4.10
CA PHE A 227 -24.83 1.26 -3.48
C PHE A 227 -23.91 0.39 -4.34
N LEU A 228 -22.71 0.20 -3.90
CA LEU A 228 -21.71 -0.62 -4.58
C LEU A 228 -22.10 -2.10 -4.51
N LYS A 229 -22.34 -2.73 -5.66
CA LYS A 229 -22.74 -4.14 -5.77
C LYS A 229 -21.49 -5.04 -5.84
N GLY A 230 -21.70 -6.36 -5.64
CA GLY A 230 -20.68 -7.39 -5.89
C GLY A 230 -20.19 -8.12 -4.64
N GLY A 231 -20.63 -7.74 -3.44
CA GLY A 231 -20.28 -8.43 -2.19
C GLY A 231 -20.68 -9.91 -2.22
N THR A 232 -21.92 -10.22 -2.62
CA THR A 232 -22.43 -11.62 -2.72
C THR A 232 -21.65 -12.46 -3.73
N VAL A 233 -21.22 -11.85 -4.86
CA VAL A 233 -20.43 -12.58 -5.85
C VAL A 233 -19.06 -12.95 -5.28
N TYR A 234 -18.42 -12.01 -4.60
CA TYR A 234 -17.16 -12.26 -3.91
C TYR A 234 -17.30 -13.35 -2.84
N GLU A 235 -18.27 -13.25 -1.94
CA GLU A 235 -18.51 -14.23 -0.88
C GLU A 235 -18.80 -15.63 -1.43
N ARG A 236 -19.62 -15.71 -2.47
CA ARG A 236 -19.91 -17.00 -3.15
C ARG A 236 -18.65 -17.63 -3.75
N GLN A 237 -17.76 -16.82 -4.35
CA GLN A 237 -16.50 -17.33 -4.90
C GLN A 237 -15.55 -17.79 -3.80
N CYS A 238 -15.43 -17.04 -2.69
CA CYS A 238 -14.68 -17.47 -1.53
C CYS A 238 -15.21 -18.79 -0.97
N GLN A 239 -16.53 -18.89 -0.77
CA GLN A 239 -17.16 -20.07 -0.20
C GLN A 239 -16.94 -21.34 -1.04
N LYS A 240 -17.00 -21.23 -2.39
CA LYS A 240 -16.67 -22.36 -3.27
C LYS A 240 -15.24 -22.87 -3.07
N ILE A 241 -14.28 -21.97 -2.87
CA ILE A 241 -12.88 -22.36 -2.65
C ILE A 241 -12.72 -22.97 -1.25
N LEU A 242 -13.34 -22.38 -0.23
CA LEU A 242 -13.29 -22.90 1.14
C LEU A 242 -13.91 -24.29 1.25
N THR A 243 -15.07 -24.52 0.61
CA THR A 243 -15.68 -25.86 0.55
C THR A 243 -14.77 -26.88 -0.14
N ALA A 244 -13.99 -26.49 -1.15
CA ALA A 244 -13.02 -27.37 -1.77
C ALA A 244 -11.85 -27.71 -0.83
N ILE A 245 -11.40 -26.75 -0.01
CA ILE A 245 -10.39 -26.98 1.03
C ILE A 245 -10.92 -27.95 2.09
N GLU A 246 -12.11 -27.69 2.63
CA GLU A 246 -12.75 -28.55 3.64
C GLU A 246 -12.93 -30.00 3.16
N LYS A 247 -13.33 -30.19 1.90
CA LYS A 247 -13.42 -31.52 1.31
C LYS A 247 -12.08 -32.23 1.21
N SER A 248 -11.04 -31.50 0.82
CA SER A 248 -9.66 -31.99 0.75
C SER A 248 -9.17 -32.42 2.15
N GLU A 249 -9.37 -31.57 3.15
CA GLU A 249 -8.98 -31.85 4.55
C GLU A 249 -9.67 -33.08 5.14
N LYS A 250 -10.96 -33.25 4.86
CA LYS A 250 -11.70 -34.43 5.27
C LYS A 250 -11.25 -35.74 4.59
N ALA A 251 -10.72 -35.63 3.37
CA ALA A 251 -10.30 -36.81 2.59
C ALA A 251 -8.87 -37.27 2.92
N THR A 252 -7.95 -36.33 3.23
CA THR A 252 -6.51 -36.63 3.35
C THR A 252 -5.92 -36.33 4.74
N GLY A 253 -6.72 -35.81 5.68
CA GLY A 253 -6.24 -35.31 6.97
C GLY A 253 -5.65 -33.90 6.87
N TYR A 254 -5.47 -33.22 8.02
CA TYR A 254 -5.11 -31.80 8.05
C TYR A 254 -3.67 -31.54 7.58
N GLU A 255 -2.69 -32.32 8.02
CA GLU A 255 -1.26 -32.08 7.71
C GLU A 255 -0.94 -32.33 6.22
N GLU A 256 -1.40 -33.43 5.65
CA GLU A 256 -1.20 -33.73 4.22
C GLU A 256 -1.98 -32.77 3.31
N SER A 257 -3.17 -32.33 3.73
CA SER A 257 -4.01 -31.40 2.98
C SER A 257 -3.42 -29.99 2.94
N HIS A 258 -2.64 -29.59 3.94
CA HIS A 258 -2.06 -28.23 4.00
C HIS A 258 -1.16 -27.97 2.80
N HIS A 259 -0.29 -28.90 2.43
CA HIS A 259 0.57 -28.78 1.23
C HIS A 259 -0.24 -28.86 -0.07
N SER A 260 -1.20 -29.78 -0.17
CA SER A 260 -2.05 -29.96 -1.36
C SER A 260 -2.99 -28.76 -1.60
N ASN A 261 -3.44 -28.09 -0.54
CA ASN A 261 -4.36 -26.95 -0.59
C ASN A 261 -3.67 -25.60 -0.86
N LYS A 262 -2.32 -25.53 -0.94
CA LYS A 262 -1.57 -24.30 -1.25
C LYS A 262 -2.13 -23.56 -2.47
N LYS A 263 -2.54 -24.29 -3.52
CA LYS A 263 -3.17 -23.73 -4.72
C LYS A 263 -4.50 -23.02 -4.46
N TYR A 264 -5.32 -23.53 -3.53
CA TYR A 264 -6.61 -22.92 -3.17
C TYR A 264 -6.42 -21.68 -2.31
N TRP A 265 -5.49 -21.71 -1.36
CA TRP A 265 -5.12 -20.53 -0.57
C TRP A 265 -4.56 -19.41 -1.44
N MET A 266 -3.75 -19.76 -2.44
CA MET A 266 -3.29 -18.78 -3.44
C MET A 266 -4.42 -18.20 -4.27
N LYS A 267 -5.43 -19.01 -4.66
CA LYS A 267 -6.63 -18.51 -5.36
C LYS A 267 -7.41 -17.53 -4.50
N LEU A 268 -7.62 -17.82 -3.21
CA LEU A 268 -8.29 -16.90 -2.27
C LEU A 268 -7.52 -15.58 -2.16
N LYS A 269 -6.19 -15.64 -2.03
CA LYS A 269 -5.34 -14.45 -2.00
C LYS A 269 -5.48 -13.60 -3.26
N HIS A 270 -5.44 -14.22 -4.43
CA HIS A 270 -5.62 -13.51 -5.70
C HIS A 270 -7.03 -12.94 -5.85
N LEU A 271 -8.05 -13.65 -5.37
CA LEU A 271 -9.43 -13.18 -5.37
C LEU A 271 -9.57 -11.91 -4.52
N ASN A 272 -9.02 -11.91 -3.30
CA ASN A 272 -9.01 -10.75 -2.43
C ASN A 272 -8.26 -9.56 -3.06
N GLU A 273 -7.11 -9.81 -3.66
CA GLU A 273 -6.33 -8.78 -4.35
C GLU A 273 -7.13 -8.17 -5.50
N TYR A 274 -7.72 -9.01 -6.35
CA TYR A 274 -8.55 -8.55 -7.47
C TYR A 274 -9.73 -7.70 -7.01
N TYR A 275 -10.54 -8.19 -6.06
CA TYR A 275 -11.73 -7.47 -5.60
C TYR A 275 -11.39 -6.22 -4.79
N SER A 276 -10.30 -6.23 -4.01
CA SER A 276 -9.86 -5.03 -3.31
C SER A 276 -9.42 -3.93 -4.28
N HIS A 277 -8.75 -4.30 -5.37
CA HIS A 277 -8.40 -3.35 -6.43
C HIS A 277 -9.63 -2.85 -7.21
N LYS A 278 -10.55 -3.76 -7.57
CA LYS A 278 -11.78 -3.43 -8.29
C LYS A 278 -12.62 -2.43 -7.48
N PHE A 279 -13.01 -2.80 -6.28
CA PHE A 279 -13.91 -1.98 -5.46
C PHE A 279 -13.29 -0.65 -5.02
N SER A 280 -12.00 -0.62 -4.72
CA SER A 280 -11.34 0.65 -4.41
C SER A 280 -11.25 1.57 -5.63
N LYS A 281 -11.19 1.02 -6.86
CA LYS A 281 -11.27 1.80 -8.09
C LYS A 281 -12.68 2.36 -8.27
N ASP A 282 -13.71 1.52 -8.17
CA ASP A 282 -15.11 1.91 -8.35
C ASP A 282 -15.52 3.02 -7.35
N ILE A 283 -15.03 2.94 -6.08
CA ILE A 283 -15.28 3.98 -5.07
C ILE A 283 -14.64 5.32 -5.47
N VAL A 284 -13.37 5.31 -5.90
CA VAL A 284 -12.66 6.54 -6.30
C VAL A 284 -13.26 7.15 -7.55
N GLU A 285 -13.65 6.33 -8.54
CA GLU A 285 -14.32 6.79 -9.76
C GLU A 285 -15.64 7.49 -9.41
N TYR A 286 -16.47 6.90 -8.55
CA TYR A 286 -17.70 7.55 -8.11
C TYR A 286 -17.46 8.87 -7.35
N CYS A 287 -16.42 8.93 -6.48
CA CYS A 287 -16.05 10.18 -5.84
C CYS A 287 -15.66 11.28 -6.85
N ASN A 288 -14.89 10.91 -7.89
CA ASN A 288 -14.51 11.85 -8.96
C ASN A 288 -15.73 12.33 -9.76
N GLU A 289 -16.64 11.42 -10.15
CA GLU A 289 -17.89 11.76 -10.84
C GLU A 289 -18.74 12.75 -10.04
N GLN A 290 -18.78 12.60 -8.73
CA GLN A 290 -19.53 13.47 -7.82
C GLN A 290 -18.75 14.71 -7.37
N GLN A 291 -17.49 14.87 -7.80
CA GLN A 291 -16.59 15.95 -7.39
C GLN A 291 -16.40 16.02 -5.86
N ALA A 292 -16.28 14.88 -5.21
CA ALA A 292 -16.03 14.80 -3.78
C ALA A 292 -14.51 14.82 -3.51
N GLY A 293 -14.01 15.89 -2.92
CA GLY A 293 -12.57 16.06 -2.62
C GLY A 293 -12.11 15.31 -1.37
N ILE A 294 -13.04 14.82 -0.55
CA ILE A 294 -12.76 14.14 0.71
C ILE A 294 -13.53 12.81 0.75
N LEU A 295 -12.82 11.72 1.06
CA LEU A 295 -13.38 10.38 1.27
C LEU A 295 -13.30 10.02 2.74
N VAL A 296 -14.43 9.78 3.40
CA VAL A 296 -14.52 9.45 4.82
C VAL A 296 -14.80 7.97 5.02
N LEU A 297 -13.93 7.30 5.76
CA LEU A 297 -14.02 5.88 6.10
C LEU A 297 -14.30 5.71 7.60
N PRO A 298 -15.10 4.70 8.02
CA PRO A 298 -15.37 4.43 9.42
C PRO A 298 -14.13 3.80 10.09
N LEU A 299 -13.66 4.37 11.19
CA LEU A 299 -12.63 3.78 12.04
C LEU A 299 -13.32 2.96 13.15
N TYR A 300 -13.13 1.64 13.12
CA TYR A 300 -13.65 0.74 14.13
C TYR A 300 -12.61 0.47 15.22
N SER A 301 -13.07 0.32 16.49
CA SER A 301 -12.18 -0.11 17.56
C SER A 301 -11.62 -1.54 17.28
N LYS A 302 -10.42 -1.81 17.80
CA LYS A 302 -9.80 -3.15 17.68
C LYS A 302 -10.70 -4.25 18.27
N THR A 303 -11.34 -3.98 19.42
CA THR A 303 -12.26 -4.91 20.10
C THR A 303 -13.47 -5.22 19.22
N TYR A 304 -14.11 -4.18 18.65
CA TYR A 304 -15.24 -4.37 17.74
C TYR A 304 -14.84 -5.16 16.48
N THR A 305 -13.72 -4.81 15.88
CA THR A 305 -13.22 -5.51 14.69
C THR A 305 -12.99 -7.00 14.99
N LYS A 306 -12.34 -7.32 16.10
CA LYS A 306 -12.11 -8.72 16.52
C LYS A 306 -13.43 -9.46 16.74
N TYR A 307 -14.38 -8.86 17.44
CA TYR A 307 -15.70 -9.44 17.67
C TYR A 307 -16.44 -9.76 16.36
N VAL A 308 -16.50 -8.80 15.44
CA VAL A 308 -17.20 -8.98 14.16
C VAL A 308 -16.47 -10.01 13.27
N MET A 309 -15.14 -10.00 13.23
CA MET A 309 -14.36 -10.97 12.47
C MET A 309 -14.58 -12.39 12.96
N ASN A 310 -14.70 -12.61 14.28
CA ASN A 310 -15.04 -13.90 14.85
C ASN A 310 -16.45 -14.37 14.43
N ALA A 311 -17.41 -13.45 14.29
CA ALA A 311 -18.78 -13.76 13.92
C ALA A 311 -18.99 -14.01 12.41
N VAL A 312 -18.25 -13.32 11.53
CA VAL A 312 -18.46 -13.38 10.06
C VAL A 312 -17.35 -14.10 9.30
N GLY A 313 -16.27 -14.43 9.98
CA GLY A 313 -15.12 -15.14 9.41
C GLY A 313 -14.15 -14.26 8.60
N ASN A 314 -13.01 -14.86 8.26
CA ASN A 314 -11.88 -14.16 7.62
C ASN A 314 -12.08 -13.90 6.12
N TRP A 315 -13.10 -14.46 5.48
CA TRP A 315 -13.34 -14.36 4.04
C TRP A 315 -14.64 -13.63 3.72
N SER A 316 -14.98 -12.68 4.56
CA SER A 316 -16.18 -11.84 4.43
C SER A 316 -15.86 -10.51 3.74
N VAL A 317 -16.90 -9.80 3.32
CA VAL A 317 -16.80 -8.42 2.83
C VAL A 317 -16.16 -7.51 3.88
N LEU A 318 -16.39 -7.74 5.16
CA LEU A 318 -15.78 -6.93 6.22
C LEU A 318 -14.26 -7.13 6.27
N HIS A 319 -13.77 -8.37 6.11
CA HIS A 319 -12.33 -8.63 6.00
C HIS A 319 -11.72 -7.95 4.76
N LEU A 320 -12.40 -8.08 3.61
CA LEU A 320 -11.99 -7.43 2.37
C LEU A 320 -11.93 -5.90 2.52
N SER A 321 -12.78 -5.31 3.36
CA SER A 321 -12.80 -3.85 3.60
C SER A 321 -11.47 -3.31 4.10
N GLY A 322 -10.70 -4.08 4.87
CA GLY A 322 -9.35 -3.71 5.31
C GLY A 322 -8.40 -3.53 4.13
N GLN A 323 -8.40 -4.48 3.19
CA GLN A 323 -7.58 -4.40 1.98
C GLN A 323 -8.06 -3.27 1.05
N ILE A 324 -9.37 -3.05 0.94
CA ILE A 324 -9.94 -1.94 0.18
C ILE A 324 -9.45 -0.59 0.73
N ARG A 325 -9.43 -0.40 2.06
CA ARG A 325 -8.92 0.82 2.70
C ARG A 325 -7.48 1.13 2.32
N GLU A 326 -6.60 0.12 2.36
CA GLU A 326 -5.20 0.30 1.95
C GLU A 326 -5.07 0.72 0.49
N LYS A 327 -5.90 0.15 -0.39
CA LYS A 327 -5.92 0.53 -1.81
C LYS A 327 -6.52 1.93 -2.02
N LEU A 328 -7.53 2.31 -1.23
CA LEU A 328 -8.15 3.64 -1.31
C LEU A 328 -7.16 4.76 -0.98
N LYS A 329 -6.30 4.59 0.03
CA LYS A 329 -5.33 5.62 0.45
C LYS A 329 -4.52 6.15 -0.74
N TYR A 330 -3.89 5.27 -1.51
CA TYR A 330 -3.04 5.72 -2.62
C TYR A 330 -3.83 6.07 -3.90
N LYS A 331 -4.95 5.36 -4.18
CA LYS A 331 -5.75 5.64 -5.38
C LYS A 331 -6.49 6.97 -5.27
N ALA A 332 -7.10 7.23 -4.12
CA ALA A 332 -7.76 8.50 -3.84
C ALA A 332 -6.74 9.65 -3.91
N TRP A 333 -5.57 9.51 -3.26
CA TRP A 333 -4.52 10.52 -3.33
C TRP A 333 -4.05 10.79 -4.75
N LYS A 334 -3.87 9.75 -5.58
CA LYS A 334 -3.53 9.93 -7.02
C LYS A 334 -4.57 10.75 -7.77
N SER A 335 -5.83 10.68 -7.38
CA SER A 335 -6.95 11.45 -7.95
C SER A 335 -7.18 12.80 -7.25
N GLY A 336 -6.31 13.21 -6.33
CA GLY A 336 -6.47 14.44 -5.58
C GLY A 336 -7.52 14.37 -4.48
N ILE A 337 -7.99 13.19 -4.08
CA ILE A 337 -8.97 13.00 -3.01
C ILE A 337 -8.24 12.65 -1.70
N ILE A 338 -8.59 13.33 -0.60
CA ILE A 338 -8.05 13.01 0.72
C ILE A 338 -8.91 11.94 1.39
N VAL A 339 -8.26 10.92 1.96
CA VAL A 339 -8.93 9.89 2.77
C VAL A 339 -8.81 10.26 4.24
N LEU A 340 -9.96 10.37 4.92
CA LEU A 340 -10.07 10.59 6.36
C LEU A 340 -10.70 9.37 7.03
N GLU A 341 -10.23 9.03 8.22
CA GLU A 341 -10.83 8.00 9.04
C GLU A 341 -11.54 8.66 10.22
N THR A 342 -12.83 8.38 10.38
CA THR A 342 -13.67 8.93 11.46
C THR A 342 -14.20 7.80 12.32
N GLU A 343 -14.11 7.98 13.63
CA GLU A 343 -14.56 6.98 14.60
C GLU A 343 -16.02 6.58 14.38
N ALA A 344 -16.26 5.27 14.25
CA ALA A 344 -17.56 4.71 13.91
C ALA A 344 -18.53 4.57 15.10
N ALA A 345 -18.08 4.90 16.32
CA ALA A 345 -18.96 4.81 17.50
C ALA A 345 -20.18 5.72 17.35
N GLY A 346 -21.38 5.14 17.56
CA GLY A 346 -22.64 5.86 17.57
C GLY A 346 -23.29 6.17 16.21
N ILE A 347 -22.59 6.00 15.07
CA ILE A 347 -23.14 6.34 13.73
C ILE A 347 -24.38 5.52 13.34
N SER A 348 -24.53 4.32 13.88
CA SER A 348 -25.61 3.40 13.54
C SER A 348 -26.74 3.35 14.59
N SER A 349 -26.75 4.26 15.54
CA SER A 349 -27.73 4.28 16.64
C SER A 349 -28.76 5.38 16.55
N LYS A 350 -28.51 6.42 15.73
CA LYS A 350 -29.33 7.59 15.58
C LYS A 350 -29.83 7.76 14.13
N CYS A 351 -31.03 8.30 14.01
CA CYS A 351 -31.60 8.67 12.71
C CYS A 351 -30.85 9.87 12.14
N ALA A 352 -30.44 9.75 10.88
CA ALA A 352 -29.74 10.82 10.18
C ALA A 352 -30.64 12.02 9.89
N VAL A 353 -31.98 11.85 9.93
CA VAL A 353 -32.94 12.95 9.69
C VAL A 353 -33.20 13.76 10.97
N CYS A 354 -33.61 13.11 12.08
CA CYS A 354 -34.05 13.78 13.28
C CYS A 354 -33.16 13.59 14.51
N GLY A 355 -32.08 12.77 14.42
CA GLY A 355 -31.18 12.51 15.55
C GLY A 355 -31.70 11.54 16.62
N GLN A 356 -32.97 11.14 16.60
CA GLN A 356 -33.59 10.21 17.55
C GLN A 356 -33.01 8.78 17.41
N LYS A 357 -33.14 7.98 18.49
CA LYS A 357 -32.75 6.56 18.45
C LYS A 357 -33.53 5.81 17.37
N ILE A 358 -32.85 4.88 16.70
CA ILE A 358 -33.46 4.02 15.69
C ILE A 358 -33.65 2.60 16.20
N GLN A 359 -34.68 1.94 15.73
CA GLN A 359 -34.88 0.51 15.79
C GLN A 359 -34.43 -0.10 14.45
N LYS A 360 -33.66 -1.20 14.49
CA LYS A 360 -33.11 -1.87 13.32
C LYS A 360 -33.92 -3.12 13.02
N ASN A 361 -34.36 -3.25 11.78
CA ASN A 361 -35.02 -4.45 11.27
C ASN A 361 -34.29 -4.93 10.00
N GLY A 362 -33.49 -5.97 10.12
CA GLY A 362 -32.69 -6.47 9.01
C GLY A 362 -31.76 -5.40 8.41
N THR A 363 -32.00 -5.00 7.17
CA THR A 363 -31.26 -3.97 6.44
C THR A 363 -31.83 -2.57 6.59
N GLU A 364 -32.99 -2.45 7.21
CA GLU A 364 -33.72 -1.20 7.38
C GLU A 364 -33.69 -0.69 8.82
N TYR A 365 -34.13 0.54 9.00
CA TYR A 365 -34.39 1.15 10.29
C TYR A 365 -35.69 1.93 10.29
N ILE A 366 -36.24 2.13 11.49
CA ILE A 366 -37.31 3.08 11.78
C ILE A 366 -36.98 3.87 13.05
N CYS A 367 -37.28 5.17 13.11
CA CYS A 367 -37.15 5.99 14.31
C CYS A 367 -38.50 6.33 14.91
N LYS A 368 -38.51 6.93 16.10
CA LYS A 368 -39.74 7.34 16.80
C LYS A 368 -40.60 8.34 16.00
N GLU A 369 -39.96 9.19 15.20
CA GLU A 369 -40.61 10.16 14.31
C GLU A 369 -41.08 9.55 12.97
N GLY A 370 -41.03 8.22 12.84
CA GLY A 370 -41.49 7.52 11.62
C GLY A 370 -40.53 7.52 10.43
N HIS A 371 -39.37 8.16 10.53
CA HIS A 371 -38.38 8.09 9.44
C HIS A 371 -37.86 6.65 9.28
N ARG A 372 -37.86 6.15 8.05
CA ARG A 372 -37.44 4.78 7.70
C ARG A 372 -36.54 4.77 6.48
N GLY A 373 -35.72 3.74 6.35
CA GLY A 373 -34.84 3.57 5.20
C GLY A 373 -33.68 2.60 5.46
N SER A 374 -32.68 2.59 4.60
CA SER A 374 -31.50 1.74 4.77
C SER A 374 -30.67 2.15 5.98
N ARG A 375 -30.47 1.23 6.93
CA ARG A 375 -29.63 1.48 8.12
C ARG A 375 -28.18 1.76 7.74
N TYR A 376 -27.69 1.24 6.62
CA TYR A 376 -26.33 1.45 6.15
C TYR A 376 -26.15 2.85 5.55
N LEU A 377 -27.13 3.32 4.76
CA LEU A 377 -27.14 4.69 4.28
C LEU A 377 -27.22 5.68 5.45
N ASN A 378 -28.10 5.42 6.42
CA ASN A 378 -28.19 6.21 7.64
C ASN A 378 -26.84 6.31 8.36
N SER A 379 -26.10 5.19 8.47
CA SER A 379 -24.77 5.17 9.08
C SER A 379 -23.75 5.95 8.27
N ALA A 380 -23.77 5.87 6.93
CA ALA A 380 -22.85 6.61 6.07
C ALA A 380 -23.10 8.13 6.21
N VAL A 381 -24.34 8.59 6.19
CA VAL A 381 -24.69 10.01 6.39
C VAL A 381 -24.22 10.50 7.76
N ASN A 382 -24.49 9.73 8.82
CA ASN A 382 -24.04 10.07 10.16
C ASN A 382 -22.51 10.11 10.27
N LEU A 383 -21.80 9.22 9.59
CA LEU A 383 -20.35 9.22 9.54
C LEU A 383 -19.80 10.50 8.92
N GLY A 384 -20.34 10.91 7.77
CA GLY A 384 -19.93 12.13 7.10
C GLY A 384 -20.22 13.37 7.96
N ARG A 385 -21.39 13.47 8.56
CA ARG A 385 -21.72 14.57 9.49
C ARG A 385 -20.81 14.59 10.72
N LYS A 386 -20.47 13.42 11.27
CA LYS A 386 -19.52 13.33 12.40
C LYS A 386 -18.13 13.84 11.98
N CYS A 387 -17.69 13.52 10.76
CA CYS A 387 -16.46 14.06 10.21
C CYS A 387 -16.50 15.59 10.10
N LEU A 388 -17.53 16.18 9.50
CA LEU A 388 -17.69 17.65 9.38
C LEU A 388 -17.64 18.34 10.74
N LYS A 389 -18.41 17.85 11.71
CA LYS A 389 -18.44 18.40 13.09
C LYS A 389 -17.07 18.35 13.79
N SER A 390 -16.18 17.41 13.44
CA SER A 390 -14.84 17.36 14.04
C SER A 390 -13.96 18.54 13.61
N PHE A 391 -14.20 19.08 12.43
CA PHE A 391 -13.48 20.27 11.92
C PHE A 391 -14.05 21.59 12.46
N GLU A 392 -15.36 21.65 12.71
CA GLU A 392 -15.99 22.81 13.36
C GLU A 392 -15.43 23.02 14.77
N LYS A 393 -15.24 21.93 15.54
CA LYS A 393 -14.68 21.98 16.91
C LYS A 393 -13.20 22.38 16.98
N GLN A 394 -12.45 22.22 15.90
CA GLN A 394 -11.03 22.61 15.81
C GLN A 394 -10.85 24.05 15.31
N ALA A 395 -11.92 24.72 14.96
CA ALA A 395 -11.91 26.09 14.47
C ALA A 395 -12.29 27.10 15.57
N VAL A 396 -12.72 26.64 16.73
CA VAL A 396 -12.96 27.39 17.98
C VAL A 396 -11.80 27.11 18.94
#